data_6617bacbb012224ffbdd260f9d8e5967
#
_entry.id   6617bacbb012224ffbdd260f9d8e5967
#
_cell.length_a   1.000
_cell.length_b   1.000
_cell.length_c   1.000
_cell.angle_alpha   90.00
_cell.angle_beta   90.00
_cell.angle_gamma   90.00
#
_symmetry.space_group_name_H-M   'P 1'
#
loop_
_entity.id
_entity.type
_entity.pdbx_description
1 polymer ?
#
loop_
_entity_poly.entity_id
_entity_poly.type
_entity_poly.pdbx_seq_one_letter_code
_entity_poly.pdbx_strand_id
1 'polypeptide(L)'
;MNEFLFRQQFINFIKSKIPGAREVSGGKEIVCRCRYCPDSRDPSHGHMYIKVPQQADDPVLFNCFKCHAAGALDSRTLLDWGMYDPTIAVNLDKINKEATKANKFVGYDKIWYSFNNVIYNEHLAKIKLDYINNRLGTNLTFADCIQDKIILNLGDCLESMNIPLTRHPNIVSQLNDNFVGFLSLDNNFVNLRRICNEGIVYEGIDKRYINYNIHNKRDNTEKMYILHSTIDLTQPVRVSIHIAEGPFDILSIKHNLRTYEQNNSIFAAITGSGYKSLVMHLINTFKLFYFELHIYPDNDDAGSKYMIEDLVKSMSPYRVFIYEHRNIFPGEKDFGVPLNRINEKVITHRWLY
;
A
#
# COMPACT_ATOMS: atom_id res chain seq x y z
N MET A 1 -10.89 -31.72 5.46
CA MET A 1 -10.79 -32.19 4.05
C MET A 1 -9.31 -32.27 3.71
N ASN A 2 -8.89 -33.26 2.94
CA ASN A 2 -7.48 -33.39 2.54
C ASN A 2 -7.12 -32.18 1.62
N GLU A 3 -6.10 -31.42 1.99
CA GLU A 3 -5.67 -30.19 1.28
C GLU A 3 -5.32 -30.47 -0.19
N PHE A 4 -4.68 -31.58 -0.43
CA PHE A 4 -4.35 -32.02 -1.79
C PHE A 4 -5.60 -32.25 -2.64
N LEU A 5 -6.66 -32.82 -2.06
CA LEU A 5 -7.91 -33.07 -2.77
C LEU A 5 -8.63 -31.76 -3.13
N PHE A 6 -8.67 -30.80 -2.21
CA PHE A 6 -9.28 -29.50 -2.49
C PHE A 6 -8.51 -28.73 -3.57
N ARG A 7 -7.18 -28.73 -3.52
CA ARG A 7 -6.34 -28.08 -4.55
C ARG A 7 -6.68 -28.60 -5.94
N GLN A 8 -6.75 -29.93 -6.13
CA GLN A 8 -7.06 -30.51 -7.43
C GLN A 8 -8.50 -30.22 -7.87
N GLN A 9 -9.45 -30.24 -6.95
CA GLN A 9 -10.84 -29.88 -7.22
C GLN A 9 -10.94 -28.40 -7.63
N PHE A 10 -10.24 -27.50 -6.94
CA PHE A 10 -10.21 -26.08 -7.26
C PHE A 10 -9.62 -25.81 -8.64
N ILE A 11 -8.49 -26.42 -8.98
CA ILE A 11 -7.87 -26.27 -10.32
C ILE A 11 -8.84 -26.73 -11.39
N ASN A 12 -9.43 -27.92 -11.24
CA ASN A 12 -10.37 -28.48 -12.19
C ASN A 12 -11.62 -27.59 -12.34
N PHE A 13 -12.13 -27.07 -11.22
CA PHE A 13 -13.24 -26.14 -11.19
C PHE A 13 -12.94 -24.87 -12.03
N ILE A 14 -11.84 -24.18 -11.76
CA ILE A 14 -11.47 -22.98 -12.51
C ILE A 14 -11.31 -23.29 -14.00
N LYS A 15 -10.62 -24.37 -14.36
CA LYS A 15 -10.41 -24.77 -15.76
C LYS A 15 -11.73 -25.12 -16.46
N SER A 16 -12.70 -25.67 -15.74
CA SER A 16 -14.02 -25.99 -16.31
C SER A 16 -14.90 -24.77 -16.52
N LYS A 17 -14.72 -23.72 -15.72
CA LYS A 17 -15.55 -22.51 -15.73
C LYS A 17 -14.97 -21.35 -16.55
N ILE A 18 -13.67 -21.32 -16.75
CA ILE A 18 -12.99 -20.25 -17.50
C ILE A 18 -12.27 -20.86 -18.70
N PRO A 19 -12.81 -20.69 -19.92
CA PRO A 19 -12.18 -21.20 -21.15
C PRO A 19 -10.75 -20.68 -21.29
N GLY A 20 -9.83 -21.58 -21.63
CA GLY A 20 -8.40 -21.27 -21.79
C GLY A 20 -7.61 -21.12 -20.48
N ALA A 21 -8.24 -21.34 -19.33
CA ALA A 21 -7.52 -21.37 -18.05
C ALA A 21 -6.54 -22.54 -18.03
N ARG A 22 -5.28 -22.25 -17.65
CA ARG A 22 -4.20 -23.23 -17.59
C ARG A 22 -3.30 -23.03 -16.38
N GLU A 23 -2.73 -24.10 -15.90
CA GLU A 23 -1.76 -24.07 -14.82
C GLU A 23 -0.42 -23.50 -15.30
N VAL A 24 0.20 -22.69 -14.45
CA VAL A 24 1.54 -22.12 -14.63
C VAL A 24 2.32 -22.20 -13.32
N SER A 25 3.59 -21.81 -13.33
CA SER A 25 4.44 -21.77 -12.13
C SER A 25 4.49 -23.13 -11.38
N GLY A 26 4.48 -24.26 -12.12
CA GLY A 26 4.49 -25.59 -11.50
C GLY A 26 3.20 -25.92 -10.73
N GLY A 27 2.04 -25.41 -11.18
CA GLY A 27 0.75 -25.64 -10.57
C GLY A 27 0.49 -24.76 -9.32
N LYS A 28 1.28 -23.72 -9.10
CA LYS A 28 1.06 -22.75 -8.02
C LYS A 28 0.08 -21.64 -8.41
N GLU A 29 -0.14 -21.45 -9.70
CA GLU A 29 -1.01 -20.43 -10.25
C GLU A 29 -1.80 -20.96 -11.45
N ILE A 30 -2.95 -20.36 -11.69
CA ILE A 30 -3.74 -20.55 -12.91
C ILE A 30 -3.76 -19.21 -13.63
N VAL A 31 -3.35 -19.19 -14.90
CA VAL A 31 -3.52 -18.03 -15.77
C VAL A 31 -4.79 -18.20 -16.60
N CYS A 32 -5.58 -17.14 -16.70
CA CYS A 32 -6.82 -17.13 -17.45
C CYS A 32 -7.15 -15.72 -17.97
N ARG A 33 -8.20 -15.60 -18.76
CA ARG A 33 -8.72 -14.30 -19.20
C ARG A 33 -9.35 -13.56 -18.03
N CYS A 34 -9.10 -12.25 -17.99
CA CYS A 34 -9.68 -11.39 -16.96
C CYS A 34 -11.21 -11.33 -17.05
N ARG A 35 -11.87 -11.32 -15.89
CA ARG A 35 -13.34 -11.18 -15.77
C ARG A 35 -13.79 -9.73 -15.67
N TYR A 36 -12.85 -8.78 -15.51
CA TYR A 36 -13.14 -7.37 -15.27
C TYR A 36 -12.77 -6.45 -16.44
N CYS A 37 -11.96 -6.90 -17.39
CA CYS A 37 -11.60 -6.07 -18.55
C CYS A 37 -11.69 -6.86 -19.85
N PRO A 38 -11.79 -6.15 -20.99
CA PRO A 38 -11.65 -6.77 -22.30
C PRO A 38 -10.20 -7.25 -22.47
N ASP A 39 -9.98 -8.51 -22.06
CA ASP A 39 -8.67 -9.18 -22.16
C ASP A 39 -8.37 -9.60 -23.61
N SER A 40 -7.37 -10.43 -23.84
CA SER A 40 -7.06 -10.95 -25.17
C SER A 40 -8.26 -11.64 -25.81
N ARG A 41 -8.41 -11.52 -27.14
CA ARG A 41 -9.39 -12.31 -27.91
C ARG A 41 -9.02 -13.80 -27.95
N ASP A 42 -7.72 -14.09 -27.84
CA ASP A 42 -7.20 -15.45 -27.75
C ASP A 42 -7.44 -16.01 -26.33
N PRO A 43 -8.23 -17.08 -26.18
CA PRO A 43 -8.47 -17.69 -24.85
C PRO A 43 -7.22 -18.21 -24.17
N SER A 44 -6.19 -18.56 -24.94
CA SER A 44 -4.91 -19.05 -24.40
C SER A 44 -4.00 -17.93 -23.87
N HIS A 45 -4.35 -16.66 -24.13
CA HIS A 45 -3.55 -15.48 -23.78
C HIS A 45 -4.24 -14.63 -22.72
N GLY A 46 -4.26 -15.12 -21.49
CA GLY A 46 -4.86 -14.41 -20.35
C GLY A 46 -3.85 -13.59 -19.56
N HIS A 47 -4.34 -12.52 -18.91
CA HIS A 47 -3.53 -11.65 -18.04
C HIS A 47 -3.96 -11.71 -16.57
N MET A 48 -4.95 -12.52 -16.23
CA MET A 48 -5.37 -12.76 -14.86
C MET A 48 -4.71 -14.02 -14.32
N TYR A 49 -4.07 -13.89 -13.16
CA TYR A 49 -3.46 -14.98 -12.43
C TYR A 49 -4.28 -15.25 -11.18
N ILE A 50 -4.55 -16.51 -10.90
CA ILE A 50 -5.24 -16.98 -9.71
C ILE A 50 -4.26 -17.86 -8.95
N LYS A 51 -3.94 -17.48 -7.72
CA LYS A 51 -3.08 -18.25 -6.83
C LYS A 51 -3.79 -19.54 -6.42
N VAL A 52 -3.11 -20.66 -6.55
CA VAL A 52 -3.59 -21.97 -6.07
C VAL A 52 -3.05 -22.18 -4.65
N PRO A 53 -3.91 -22.41 -3.64
CA PRO A 53 -3.44 -22.57 -2.27
C PRO A 53 -2.52 -23.81 -2.16
N GLN A 54 -1.38 -23.61 -1.50
CA GLN A 54 -0.39 -24.67 -1.28
C GLN A 54 -0.51 -25.25 0.13
N GLN A 55 -1.11 -24.50 1.07
CA GLN A 55 -1.34 -24.84 2.48
C GLN A 55 -2.74 -24.40 2.90
N ALA A 56 -3.23 -24.88 4.04
CA ALA A 56 -4.59 -24.63 4.53
C ALA A 56 -4.88 -23.15 4.84
N ASP A 57 -3.85 -22.38 5.17
CA ASP A 57 -3.91 -20.96 5.52
C ASP A 57 -3.41 -20.05 4.39
N ASP A 58 -3.19 -20.60 3.19
CA ASP A 58 -2.70 -19.86 2.04
C ASP A 58 -3.87 -19.24 1.27
N PRO A 59 -4.03 -17.89 1.30
CA PRO A 59 -5.20 -17.26 0.71
C PRO A 59 -5.24 -17.44 -0.80
N VAL A 60 -6.46 -17.65 -1.31
CA VAL A 60 -6.69 -17.71 -2.76
C VAL A 60 -6.91 -16.30 -3.28
N LEU A 61 -5.93 -15.80 -4.01
CA LEU A 61 -5.92 -14.45 -4.55
C LEU A 61 -5.96 -14.47 -6.07
N PHE A 62 -6.47 -13.40 -6.66
CA PHE A 62 -6.34 -13.17 -8.10
C PHE A 62 -5.74 -11.79 -8.38
N ASN A 63 -5.06 -11.65 -9.50
CA ASN A 63 -4.52 -10.40 -10.01
C ASN A 63 -4.51 -10.39 -11.53
N CYS A 64 -4.98 -9.30 -12.14
CA CYS A 64 -4.90 -9.08 -13.59
C CYS A 64 -3.80 -8.05 -13.89
N PHE A 65 -2.77 -8.46 -14.62
CA PHE A 65 -1.68 -7.57 -15.00
C PHE A 65 -2.05 -6.52 -16.06
N LYS A 66 -3.22 -6.64 -16.69
CA LYS A 66 -3.69 -5.68 -17.70
C LYS A 66 -4.54 -4.55 -17.11
N CYS A 67 -5.49 -4.87 -16.21
CA CYS A 67 -6.39 -3.87 -15.63
C CYS A 67 -6.19 -3.69 -14.14
N HIS A 68 -5.21 -4.38 -13.55
CA HIS A 68 -4.88 -4.35 -12.13
C HIS A 68 -6.02 -4.74 -11.18
N ALA A 69 -7.11 -5.36 -11.69
CA ALA A 69 -8.12 -5.95 -10.85
C ALA A 69 -7.49 -7.06 -10.00
N ALA A 70 -7.55 -6.94 -8.69
CA ALA A 70 -6.98 -7.88 -7.75
C ALA A 70 -7.90 -8.05 -6.53
N GLY A 71 -7.82 -9.20 -5.87
CA GLY A 71 -8.61 -9.46 -4.66
C GLY A 71 -8.51 -10.90 -4.19
N ALA A 72 -9.25 -11.20 -3.10
CA ALA A 72 -9.47 -12.57 -2.68
C ALA A 72 -10.52 -13.24 -3.58
N LEU A 73 -10.25 -14.48 -3.97
CA LEU A 73 -11.26 -15.31 -4.61
C LEU A 73 -12.07 -16.01 -3.51
N ASP A 74 -13.24 -15.50 -3.24
CA ASP A 74 -14.18 -15.94 -2.21
C ASP A 74 -15.54 -16.30 -2.81
N SER A 75 -16.50 -16.69 -1.96
CA SER A 75 -17.86 -17.00 -2.38
C SER A 75 -18.54 -15.86 -3.15
N ARG A 76 -18.33 -14.63 -2.73
CA ARG A 76 -18.90 -13.44 -3.37
C ARG A 76 -18.29 -13.21 -4.75
N THR A 77 -16.97 -13.32 -4.85
CA THR A 77 -16.26 -13.19 -6.14
C THR A 77 -16.70 -14.27 -7.13
N LEU A 78 -16.89 -15.51 -6.68
CA LEU A 78 -17.42 -16.59 -7.52
C LEU A 78 -18.84 -16.27 -8.02
N LEU A 79 -19.68 -15.69 -7.17
CA LEU A 79 -21.02 -15.26 -7.54
C LEU A 79 -20.98 -14.14 -8.59
N ASP A 80 -20.16 -13.13 -8.37
CA ASP A 80 -19.96 -12.00 -9.30
C ASP A 80 -19.45 -12.46 -10.68
N TRP A 81 -18.63 -13.53 -10.70
CA TRP A 81 -18.13 -14.13 -11.93
C TRP A 81 -19.13 -15.08 -12.62
N GLY A 82 -20.29 -15.32 -12.01
CA GLY A 82 -21.31 -16.24 -12.52
C GLY A 82 -20.88 -17.71 -12.50
N MET A 83 -20.00 -18.09 -11.58
CA MET A 83 -19.45 -19.44 -11.47
C MET A 83 -19.54 -19.99 -10.04
N TYR A 84 -20.59 -19.64 -9.33
CA TYR A 84 -20.77 -20.09 -7.94
C TYR A 84 -20.94 -21.63 -7.86
N ASP A 85 -20.18 -22.22 -6.95
CA ASP A 85 -20.31 -23.61 -6.53
C ASP A 85 -20.26 -23.68 -4.99
N PRO A 86 -21.28 -24.23 -4.31
CA PRO A 86 -21.36 -24.21 -2.85
C PRO A 86 -20.17 -24.88 -2.17
N THR A 87 -19.67 -25.98 -2.73
CA THR A 87 -18.55 -26.73 -2.13
C THR A 87 -17.24 -25.94 -2.24
N ILE A 88 -16.97 -25.38 -3.40
CA ILE A 88 -15.79 -24.54 -3.61
C ILE A 88 -15.87 -23.26 -2.79
N ALA A 89 -17.02 -22.57 -2.81
CA ALA A 89 -17.26 -21.32 -2.10
C ALA A 89 -17.00 -21.44 -0.59
N VAL A 90 -17.59 -22.44 0.07
CA VAL A 90 -17.40 -22.68 1.52
C VAL A 90 -15.93 -22.93 1.87
N ASN A 91 -15.20 -23.66 1.02
CA ASN A 91 -13.81 -23.96 1.27
C ASN A 91 -12.92 -22.72 1.04
N LEU A 92 -13.18 -21.91 0.02
CA LEU A 92 -12.48 -20.66 -0.23
C LEU A 92 -12.66 -19.68 0.94
N ASP A 93 -13.91 -19.49 1.40
CA ASP A 93 -14.21 -18.60 2.53
C ASP A 93 -13.51 -19.08 3.81
N LYS A 94 -13.45 -20.39 4.04
CA LYS A 94 -12.73 -20.98 5.17
C LYS A 94 -11.23 -20.72 5.07
N ILE A 95 -10.60 -21.02 3.95
CA ILE A 95 -9.15 -20.80 3.71
C ILE A 95 -8.82 -19.32 3.87
N ASN A 96 -9.56 -18.42 3.24
CA ASN A 96 -9.30 -16.99 3.32
C ASN A 96 -9.50 -16.45 4.75
N LYS A 97 -10.45 -17.02 5.53
CA LYS A 97 -10.64 -16.69 6.94
C LYS A 97 -9.49 -17.19 7.82
N GLU A 98 -8.98 -18.38 7.57
CA GLU A 98 -7.82 -18.94 8.28
C GLU A 98 -6.56 -18.15 7.95
N ALA A 99 -6.30 -17.83 6.68
CA ALA A 99 -5.22 -16.95 6.24
C ALA A 99 -5.29 -15.56 6.89
N THR A 100 -6.49 -14.98 7.01
CA THR A 100 -6.69 -13.70 7.69
C THR A 100 -6.38 -13.79 9.18
N LYS A 101 -6.66 -14.94 9.84
CA LYS A 101 -6.31 -15.17 11.24
C LYS A 101 -4.81 -15.38 11.43
N ALA A 102 -4.17 -16.16 10.56
CA ALA A 102 -2.72 -16.41 10.60
C ALA A 102 -1.91 -15.11 10.39
N ASN A 103 -2.35 -14.24 9.47
CA ASN A 103 -1.73 -12.93 9.25
C ASN A 103 -2.03 -11.89 10.36
N LYS A 104 -2.98 -12.14 11.26
CA LYS A 104 -3.32 -11.21 12.34
C LYS A 104 -2.30 -11.17 13.50
N PHE A 105 -1.33 -12.07 13.57
CA PHE A 105 -0.54 -12.25 14.78
C PHE A 105 0.99 -12.35 14.60
N VAL A 106 1.54 -11.85 13.53
CA VAL A 106 2.99 -11.60 13.53
C VAL A 106 3.22 -10.19 14.04
N GLY A 107 3.34 -10.09 15.35
CA GLY A 107 3.79 -9.01 16.18
C GLY A 107 4.26 -7.69 15.54
N TYR A 108 3.34 -6.94 14.92
CA TYR A 108 3.62 -5.58 14.46
C TYR A 108 4.19 -4.70 15.60
N ASP A 109 3.70 -4.90 16.82
CA ASP A 109 4.12 -4.10 17.98
C ASP A 109 5.53 -4.42 18.47
N LYS A 110 5.99 -5.67 18.43
CA LYS A 110 7.31 -6.04 18.96
C LYS A 110 8.48 -5.50 18.12
N ILE A 111 8.35 -5.49 16.80
CA ILE A 111 9.42 -4.98 15.92
C ILE A 111 9.47 -3.45 16.02
N TRP A 112 8.29 -2.80 16.09
CA TRP A 112 8.21 -1.35 16.21
C TRP A 112 8.79 -0.80 17.52
N TYR A 113 8.61 -1.49 18.66
CA TYR A 113 9.23 -1.08 19.93
C TYR A 113 10.76 -1.09 19.87
N SER A 114 11.36 -1.90 19.02
CA SER A 114 12.82 -1.89 18.82
C SER A 114 13.29 -0.64 18.08
N PHE A 115 12.47 -0.03 17.24
CA PHE A 115 12.78 1.25 16.59
C PHE A 115 12.69 2.46 17.51
N ASN A 116 11.93 2.39 18.58
CA ASN A 116 11.64 3.54 19.44
C ASN A 116 12.83 4.00 20.26
N ASN A 117 13.88 3.22 20.40
CA ASN A 117 14.88 3.45 21.45
C ASN A 117 16.26 3.88 20.95
N VAL A 118 16.49 4.05 19.63
CA VAL A 118 17.88 4.21 19.20
C VAL A 118 18.03 5.19 18.05
N ILE A 119 18.42 6.42 18.40
CA ILE A 119 19.06 7.36 17.47
C ILE A 119 20.53 7.37 17.84
N TYR A 120 21.32 6.42 17.33
CA TYR A 120 22.75 6.32 17.64
C TYR A 120 23.55 7.51 17.10
N ASN A 121 23.17 8.00 15.90
CA ASN A 121 23.77 9.20 15.31
C ASN A 121 22.79 10.37 15.34
N GLU A 122 22.71 11.03 16.50
CA GLU A 122 21.78 12.14 16.73
C GLU A 122 22.07 13.33 15.81
N HIS A 123 23.34 13.61 15.50
CA HIS A 123 23.70 14.71 14.61
C HIS A 123 23.16 14.50 13.19
N LEU A 124 23.35 13.29 12.63
CA LEU A 124 22.84 12.95 11.32
C LEU A 124 21.31 12.94 11.29
N ALA A 125 20.68 12.38 12.34
CA ALA A 125 19.22 12.38 12.48
C ALA A 125 18.65 13.80 12.53
N LYS A 126 19.32 14.73 13.21
CA LYS A 126 18.92 16.13 13.28
C LYS A 126 18.97 16.82 11.91
N ILE A 127 20.02 16.62 11.13
CA ILE A 127 20.12 17.16 9.77
C ILE A 127 18.93 16.70 8.90
N LYS A 128 18.55 15.43 9.03
CA LYS A 128 17.43 14.87 8.27
C LYS A 128 16.08 15.37 8.76
N LEU A 129 15.92 15.54 10.07
CA LEU A 129 14.72 16.13 10.66
C LEU A 129 14.56 17.59 10.22
N ASP A 130 15.64 18.35 10.24
CA ASP A 130 15.65 19.75 9.77
C ASP A 130 15.31 19.82 8.27
N TYR A 131 15.79 18.89 7.44
CA TYR A 131 15.39 18.78 6.04
C TYR A 131 13.88 18.57 5.89
N ILE A 132 13.30 17.64 6.65
CA ILE A 132 11.85 17.38 6.60
C ILE A 132 11.08 18.63 7.02
N ASN A 133 11.45 19.23 8.16
CA ASN A 133 10.80 20.41 8.69
C ASN A 133 10.88 21.62 7.74
N ASN A 134 12.05 21.87 7.16
CA ASN A 134 12.23 22.94 6.17
C ASN A 134 11.40 22.70 4.91
N ARG A 135 11.35 21.45 4.44
CA ARG A 135 10.57 21.10 3.24
C ARG A 135 9.08 21.27 3.44
N LEU A 136 8.57 20.88 4.60
CA LEU A 136 7.12 20.88 4.90
C LEU A 136 6.65 22.14 5.63
N GLY A 137 7.58 22.98 6.12
CA GLY A 137 7.25 24.11 6.97
C GLY A 137 6.67 23.66 8.32
N THR A 138 7.12 22.53 8.85
CA THR A 138 6.66 21.94 10.11
C THR A 138 7.69 22.07 11.22
N ASN A 139 7.31 21.70 12.44
CA ASN A 139 8.21 21.64 13.61
C ASN A 139 8.16 20.24 14.23
N LEU A 140 8.27 19.20 13.40
CA LEU A 140 8.30 17.81 13.85
C LEU A 140 9.50 17.60 14.78
N THR A 141 9.28 16.79 15.81
CA THR A 141 10.29 16.33 16.76
C THR A 141 10.72 14.89 16.43
N PHE A 142 11.72 14.38 17.12
CA PHE A 142 12.07 12.95 17.04
C PHE A 142 10.92 12.05 17.48
N ALA A 143 10.12 12.47 18.45
CA ALA A 143 8.95 11.72 18.89
C ALA A 143 7.90 11.65 17.79
N ASP A 144 7.65 12.72 17.05
CA ASP A 144 6.75 12.73 15.90
C ASP A 144 7.26 11.83 14.78
N CYS A 145 8.58 11.81 14.53
CA CYS A 145 9.18 10.89 13.55
C CYS A 145 8.94 9.43 13.92
N ILE A 146 9.03 9.09 15.22
CA ILE A 146 8.73 7.74 15.70
C ILE A 146 7.25 7.41 15.45
N GLN A 147 6.35 8.30 15.88
CA GLN A 147 4.91 8.12 15.71
C GLN A 147 4.51 7.99 14.23
N ASP A 148 5.15 8.76 13.37
CA ASP A 148 4.88 8.78 11.93
C ASP A 148 5.73 7.78 11.15
N LYS A 149 6.39 6.85 11.83
CA LYS A 149 7.19 5.79 11.19
C LYS A 149 8.25 6.33 10.22
N ILE A 150 8.82 7.48 10.54
CA ILE A 150 9.91 8.10 9.78
C ILE A 150 11.23 7.56 10.29
N ILE A 151 12.01 6.96 9.42
CA ILE A 151 13.35 6.44 9.71
C ILE A 151 14.38 7.49 9.32
N LEU A 152 15.01 8.09 10.32
CA LEU A 152 16.06 9.08 10.10
C LEU A 152 17.41 8.41 9.79
N ASN A 153 17.76 7.33 10.49
CA ASN A 153 18.99 6.58 10.29
C ASN A 153 18.69 5.12 10.00
N LEU A 154 18.78 4.71 8.74
CA LEU A 154 18.46 3.34 8.32
C LEU A 154 19.43 2.32 8.92
N GLY A 155 20.73 2.63 8.95
CA GLY A 155 21.75 1.74 9.49
C GLY A 155 21.51 1.44 10.96
N ASP A 156 21.32 2.48 11.77
CA ASP A 156 21.04 2.36 13.20
C ASP A 156 19.74 1.58 13.46
N CYS A 157 18.76 1.80 12.61
CA CYS A 157 17.49 1.10 12.65
C CYS A 157 17.64 -0.41 12.40
N LEU A 158 18.37 -0.80 11.36
CA LEU A 158 18.63 -2.20 11.04
C LEU A 158 19.47 -2.89 12.12
N GLU A 159 20.47 -2.20 12.68
CA GLU A 159 21.28 -2.70 13.78
C GLU A 159 20.44 -2.97 15.03
N SER A 160 19.52 -2.05 15.38
CA SER A 160 18.62 -2.21 16.52
C SER A 160 17.69 -3.42 16.38
N MET A 161 17.42 -3.84 15.14
CA MET A 161 16.62 -5.03 14.82
C MET A 161 17.45 -6.31 14.75
N ASN A 162 18.75 -6.27 14.99
CA ASN A 162 19.68 -7.38 14.74
C ASN A 162 19.66 -7.89 13.31
N ILE A 163 19.40 -7.01 12.34
CA ILE A 163 19.44 -7.34 10.92
C ILE A 163 20.86 -7.09 10.43
N PRO A 164 21.57 -8.14 9.98
CA PRO A 164 22.96 -7.99 9.55
C PRO A 164 23.06 -7.08 8.32
N LEU A 165 23.86 -6.02 8.42
CA LEU A 165 24.20 -5.11 7.32
C LEU A 165 25.06 -5.76 6.23
N THR A 166 25.26 -7.07 6.31
CA THR A 166 26.33 -7.84 5.62
C THR A 166 26.19 -7.94 4.12
N ARG A 167 25.04 -7.58 3.52
CA ARG A 167 24.88 -7.81 2.08
C ARG A 167 25.63 -6.81 1.22
N HIS A 168 25.72 -5.56 1.63
CA HIS A 168 26.44 -4.50 0.94
C HIS A 168 26.72 -3.35 1.91
N PRO A 169 27.71 -3.44 2.79
CA PRO A 169 27.96 -2.44 3.84
C PRO A 169 28.11 -1.02 3.30
N ASN A 170 28.75 -0.85 2.14
CA ASN A 170 28.91 0.46 1.50
C ASN A 170 27.58 1.05 1.02
N ILE A 171 26.67 0.21 0.53
CA ILE A 171 25.34 0.66 0.09
C ILE A 171 24.50 1.08 1.30
N VAL A 172 24.54 0.32 2.38
CA VAL A 172 23.80 0.65 3.60
C VAL A 172 24.31 1.95 4.21
N SER A 173 25.61 2.19 4.26
CA SER A 173 26.19 3.46 4.72
C SER A 173 25.67 4.64 3.87
N GLN A 174 25.72 4.53 2.55
CA GLN A 174 25.20 5.56 1.64
C GLN A 174 23.69 5.82 1.85
N LEU A 175 22.90 4.74 2.04
CA LEU A 175 21.47 4.85 2.32
C LEU A 175 21.23 5.49 3.68
N ASN A 176 22.05 5.17 4.68
CA ASN A 176 21.97 5.76 6.00
C ASN A 176 22.29 7.26 5.97
N ASP A 177 23.34 7.66 5.26
CA ASP A 177 23.83 9.04 5.27
C ASP A 177 22.95 10.00 4.44
N ASN A 178 22.39 9.53 3.34
CA ASN A 178 21.80 10.38 2.30
C ASN A 178 20.29 10.26 2.11
N PHE A 179 19.63 9.41 2.89
CA PHE A 179 18.20 9.15 2.73
C PHE A 179 17.44 9.27 4.05
N VAL A 180 16.19 9.69 3.95
CA VAL A 180 15.17 9.48 4.98
C VAL A 180 14.27 8.34 4.55
N GLY A 181 13.78 7.56 5.50
CA GLY A 181 12.93 6.40 5.24
C GLY A 181 11.51 6.59 5.76
N PHE A 182 10.58 5.95 5.08
CA PHE A 182 9.17 5.87 5.46
C PHE A 182 8.80 4.39 5.54
N LEU A 183 8.54 3.93 6.77
CA LEU A 183 8.36 2.52 7.07
C LEU A 183 6.93 2.08 6.76
N SER A 184 6.77 0.94 6.09
CA SER A 184 5.46 0.34 5.82
C SER A 184 4.73 -0.08 7.11
N LEU A 185 3.41 -0.29 7.01
CA LEU A 185 2.60 -0.70 8.16
C LEU A 185 3.08 -2.02 8.77
N ASP A 186 3.50 -2.97 7.93
CA ASP A 186 4.00 -4.30 8.32
C ASP A 186 5.48 -4.33 8.74
N ASN A 187 6.16 -3.18 8.75
CA ASN A 187 7.58 -3.02 9.07
C ASN A 187 8.55 -3.84 8.19
N ASN A 188 8.13 -4.29 7.02
CA ASN A 188 8.95 -5.10 6.11
C ASN A 188 9.62 -4.28 5.00
N PHE A 189 9.20 -3.03 4.85
CA PHE A 189 9.56 -2.23 3.71
C PHE A 189 9.80 -0.77 4.09
N VAL A 190 10.85 -0.18 3.55
CA VAL A 190 11.15 1.25 3.71
C VAL A 190 11.20 1.91 2.34
N ASN A 191 10.37 2.91 2.14
CA ASN A 191 10.50 3.83 1.04
C ASN A 191 11.54 4.88 1.40
N LEU A 192 12.69 4.88 0.76
CA LEU A 192 13.79 5.80 1.00
C LEU A 192 13.74 6.96 0.02
N ARG A 193 13.84 8.17 0.55
CA ARG A 193 13.93 9.40 -0.20
C ARG A 193 15.27 10.09 0.03
N ARG A 194 15.99 10.38 -1.06
CA ARG A 194 17.26 11.13 -1.01
C ARG A 194 17.03 12.56 -0.53
N ILE A 195 17.83 13.02 0.42
CA ILE A 195 17.74 14.34 1.05
C ILE A 195 18.81 15.33 0.55
N CYS A 196 19.85 14.84 -0.12
CA CYS A 196 20.96 15.68 -0.58
C CYS A 196 20.51 16.62 -1.71
N ASN A 197 21.08 17.82 -1.70
CA ASN A 197 20.85 18.84 -2.71
C ASN A 197 21.28 18.39 -4.11
N GLU A 198 20.63 18.95 -5.13
CA GLU A 198 21.00 18.77 -6.53
C GLU A 198 22.49 19.09 -6.74
N GLY A 199 23.24 18.17 -7.33
CA GLY A 199 24.64 18.36 -7.70
C GLY A 199 25.65 17.49 -6.98
N ILE A 200 25.30 16.80 -5.90
CA ILE A 200 26.21 15.81 -5.29
C ILE A 200 25.88 14.44 -5.91
N VAL A 201 26.67 14.05 -6.88
CA VAL A 201 26.63 12.68 -7.45
C VAL A 201 27.35 11.77 -6.47
N TYR A 202 26.61 10.95 -5.74
CA TYR A 202 27.20 9.88 -4.94
C TYR A 202 27.52 8.71 -5.89
N GLU A 203 28.77 8.32 -5.96
CA GLU A 203 29.20 7.15 -6.72
C GLU A 203 28.36 5.92 -6.35
N GLY A 204 27.51 5.47 -7.27
CA GLY A 204 26.77 4.21 -7.21
C GLY A 204 25.25 4.28 -7.02
N ILE A 205 24.66 5.33 -6.43
CA ILE A 205 23.19 5.41 -6.23
C ILE A 205 22.66 6.75 -6.70
N ASP A 206 22.40 6.86 -8.00
CA ASP A 206 21.74 8.04 -8.59
C ASP A 206 20.22 7.86 -8.68
N LYS A 207 19.60 7.51 -7.55
CA LYS A 207 18.15 7.36 -7.48
C LYS A 207 17.57 8.32 -6.45
N ARG A 208 16.52 9.03 -6.85
CA ARG A 208 15.75 9.91 -5.98
C ARG A 208 14.94 9.13 -4.95
N TYR A 209 14.45 7.93 -5.32
CA TYR A 209 13.69 7.02 -4.48
C TYR A 209 14.27 5.61 -4.54
N ILE A 210 14.32 4.95 -3.43
CA ILE A 210 14.72 3.56 -3.30
C ILE A 210 13.73 2.82 -2.42
N ASN A 211 13.30 1.68 -2.89
CA ASN A 211 12.47 0.78 -2.12
C ASN A 211 13.36 -0.28 -1.47
N TYR A 212 13.51 -0.23 -0.16
CA TYR A 212 14.33 -1.15 0.61
C TYR A 212 13.47 -2.20 1.31
N ASN A 213 13.71 -3.47 1.01
CA ASN A 213 13.03 -4.59 1.65
C ASN A 213 13.87 -5.09 2.83
N ILE A 214 13.37 -4.94 4.05
CA ILE A 214 14.09 -5.24 5.29
C ILE A 214 14.37 -6.75 5.42
N HIS A 215 13.38 -7.58 5.17
CA HIS A 215 13.48 -9.01 5.40
C HIS A 215 13.80 -9.85 4.17
N ASN A 216 14.10 -9.21 3.04
CA ASN A 216 14.40 -9.92 1.78
C ASN A 216 13.31 -10.90 1.30
N LYS A 217 12.12 -10.82 1.82
CA LYS A 217 10.98 -11.58 1.33
C LYS A 217 10.53 -10.94 0.03
N ARG A 218 10.67 -11.67 -1.06
CA ARG A 218 10.23 -11.20 -2.39
C ARG A 218 8.70 -11.15 -2.52
N ASP A 219 8.00 -11.76 -1.58
CA ASP A 219 6.57 -12.01 -1.67
C ASP A 219 5.80 -10.98 -0.85
N ASN A 220 4.96 -10.21 -1.52
CA ASN A 220 3.85 -9.41 -0.99
C ASN A 220 4.20 -8.38 0.10
N THR A 221 5.36 -7.76 0.07
CA THR A 221 5.63 -6.61 0.92
C THR A 221 4.79 -5.42 0.47
N GLU A 222 4.04 -4.88 1.40
CA GLU A 222 3.23 -3.69 1.20
C GLU A 222 4.14 -2.48 0.97
N LYS A 223 4.31 -2.11 -0.30
CA LYS A 223 5.09 -0.92 -0.69
C LYS A 223 4.30 0.37 -0.44
N MET A 224 3.65 0.46 0.71
CA MET A 224 2.76 1.57 1.04
C MET A 224 3.17 2.16 2.38
N TYR A 225 3.20 3.47 2.44
CA TYR A 225 3.41 4.20 3.69
C TYR A 225 2.05 4.55 4.26
N ILE A 226 1.70 3.99 5.42
CA ILE A 226 0.37 4.12 6.03
C ILE A 226 0.52 4.58 7.48
N LEU A 227 -0.15 5.66 7.80
CA LEU A 227 -0.33 6.19 9.15
C LEU A 227 -1.81 6.11 9.51
N HIS A 228 -2.13 5.73 10.72
CA HIS A 228 -3.51 5.71 11.19
C HIS A 228 -3.61 6.18 12.64
N SER A 229 -4.71 6.84 12.93
CA SER A 229 -5.14 7.11 14.30
C SER A 229 -5.79 5.87 14.91
N THR A 230 -6.17 5.96 16.16
CA THR A 230 -7.03 4.94 16.78
C THR A 230 -8.36 4.91 16.04
N ILE A 231 -8.73 3.76 15.47
CA ILE A 231 -10.01 3.54 14.81
C ILE A 231 -10.87 2.69 15.73
N ASP A 232 -11.94 3.27 16.23
CA ASP A 232 -12.92 2.54 17.05
C ASP A 232 -13.90 1.80 16.14
N LEU A 233 -13.65 0.52 15.92
CA LEU A 233 -14.53 -0.36 15.13
C LEU A 233 -15.73 -0.90 15.94
N THR A 234 -15.86 -0.56 17.22
CA THR A 234 -16.98 -1.00 18.05
C THR A 234 -18.23 -0.16 17.81
N GLN A 235 -18.07 1.02 17.24
CA GLN A 235 -19.13 1.96 16.87
C GLN A 235 -19.18 2.13 15.34
N PRO A 236 -20.33 2.45 14.74
CA PRO A 236 -20.43 2.80 13.32
C PRO A 236 -19.82 4.18 13.06
N VAL A 237 -18.51 4.30 13.20
CA VAL A 237 -17.77 5.55 13.02
C VAL A 237 -17.37 5.72 11.58
N ARG A 238 -17.55 6.91 11.05
CA ARG A 238 -17.04 7.28 9.73
C ARG A 238 -15.53 7.45 9.79
N VAL A 239 -14.81 6.76 8.90
CA VAL A 239 -13.36 6.85 8.79
C VAL A 239 -13.00 7.77 7.62
N SER A 240 -12.15 8.77 7.85
CA SER A 240 -11.58 9.60 6.78
C SER A 240 -10.29 8.98 6.27
N ILE A 241 -10.25 8.66 4.98
CA ILE A 241 -9.07 8.09 4.33
C ILE A 241 -8.45 9.16 3.44
N HIS A 242 -7.21 9.55 3.74
CA HIS A 242 -6.43 10.51 2.97
C HIS A 242 -5.33 9.79 2.21
N ILE A 243 -5.32 9.89 0.87
CA ILE A 243 -4.33 9.23 0.02
C ILE A 243 -3.64 10.21 -0.91
N ALA A 244 -2.31 10.09 -1.03
CA ALA A 244 -1.48 10.89 -1.91
C ALA A 244 -0.42 10.03 -2.62
N GLU A 245 0.35 10.62 -3.52
CA GLU A 245 1.37 9.89 -4.28
C GLU A 245 2.61 9.60 -3.45
N GLY A 246 3.06 10.55 -2.65
CA GLY A 246 4.29 10.45 -1.89
C GLY A 246 4.13 10.61 -0.38
N PRO A 247 5.10 10.07 0.40
CA PRO A 247 5.10 10.19 1.86
C PRO A 247 5.15 11.65 2.34
N PHE A 248 5.87 12.54 1.65
CA PHE A 248 5.93 13.97 2.02
C PHE A 248 4.58 14.65 1.85
N ASP A 249 3.79 14.27 0.84
CA ASP A 249 2.45 14.80 0.65
C ASP A 249 1.57 14.41 1.84
N ILE A 250 1.61 13.15 2.23
CA ILE A 250 0.86 12.63 3.38
C ILE A 250 1.26 13.30 4.69
N LEU A 251 2.55 13.52 4.92
CA LEU A 251 3.01 14.24 6.12
C LEU A 251 2.51 15.68 6.13
N SER A 252 2.61 16.39 5.00
CA SER A 252 2.10 17.76 4.89
C SER A 252 0.58 17.81 5.09
N ILE A 253 -0.17 16.91 4.47
CA ILE A 253 -1.62 16.82 4.65
C ILE A 253 -1.96 16.59 6.13
N LYS A 254 -1.31 15.63 6.77
CA LYS A 254 -1.55 15.31 8.18
C LYS A 254 -1.21 16.49 9.12
N HIS A 255 -0.02 17.08 8.95
CA HIS A 255 0.50 18.06 9.90
C HIS A 255 0.13 19.52 9.59
N ASN A 256 -0.17 19.84 8.35
CA ASN A 256 -0.51 21.20 7.92
C ASN A 256 -2.00 21.40 7.63
N LEU A 257 -2.64 20.45 6.96
CA LEU A 257 -4.02 20.63 6.48
C LEU A 257 -5.08 19.99 7.37
N ARG A 258 -4.79 18.82 7.93
CA ARG A 258 -5.77 17.98 8.66
C ARG A 258 -5.38 17.78 10.13
N THR A 259 -4.79 18.79 10.74
CA THR A 259 -4.33 18.78 12.14
C THR A 259 -5.43 18.47 13.15
N TYR A 260 -6.70 18.70 12.79
CA TYR A 260 -7.87 18.41 13.62
C TYR A 260 -8.35 16.96 13.52
N GLU A 261 -7.89 16.21 12.53
CA GLU A 261 -8.30 14.82 12.30
C GLU A 261 -7.44 13.85 13.12
N GLN A 262 -7.58 13.90 14.45
CA GLN A 262 -6.79 13.10 15.37
C GLN A 262 -7.33 11.69 15.60
N ASN A 263 -8.61 11.43 15.25
CA ASN A 263 -9.28 10.14 15.44
C ASN A 263 -9.95 9.68 14.15
N ASN A 264 -10.03 8.36 13.97
CA ASN A 264 -10.70 7.73 12.85
C ASN A 264 -10.20 8.17 11.47
N SER A 265 -8.91 8.47 11.37
CA SER A 265 -8.28 8.91 10.13
C SER A 265 -7.15 7.97 9.72
N ILE A 266 -7.05 7.73 8.41
CA ILE A 266 -5.97 6.98 7.78
C ILE A 266 -5.30 7.91 6.76
N PHE A 267 -3.98 8.01 6.82
CA PHE A 267 -3.16 8.77 5.89
C PHE A 267 -2.22 7.81 5.16
N ALA A 268 -2.29 7.73 3.84
CA ALA A 268 -1.52 6.72 3.11
C ALA A 268 -0.93 7.25 1.79
N ALA A 269 0.33 6.90 1.52
CA ALA A 269 1.00 7.17 0.26
C ALA A 269 1.10 5.90 -0.59
N ILE A 270 0.84 6.03 -1.91
CA ILE A 270 0.85 4.91 -2.85
C ILE A 270 2.26 4.41 -3.19
N THR A 271 3.30 5.22 -3.05
CA THR A 271 4.72 4.89 -3.26
C THR A 271 5.02 3.99 -4.48
N GLY A 272 4.28 4.21 -5.59
CA GLY A 272 4.42 3.46 -6.85
C GLY A 272 3.39 2.35 -7.07
N SER A 273 2.41 2.17 -6.16
CA SER A 273 1.18 1.39 -6.42
C SER A 273 0.06 2.31 -6.93
N GLY A 274 -1.01 1.75 -7.55
CA GLY A 274 -2.15 2.56 -7.96
C GLY A 274 -3.09 2.90 -6.80
N TYR A 275 -3.82 4.02 -6.88
CA TYR A 275 -4.82 4.44 -5.89
C TYR A 275 -5.82 3.34 -5.53
N LYS A 276 -6.36 2.65 -6.53
CA LYS A 276 -7.30 1.54 -6.34
C LYS A 276 -6.71 0.42 -5.48
N SER A 277 -5.48 0.02 -5.78
CA SER A 277 -4.79 -1.03 -5.02
C SER A 277 -4.63 -0.65 -3.56
N LEU A 278 -4.21 0.60 -3.29
CA LEU A 278 -4.08 1.12 -1.94
C LEU A 278 -5.42 1.16 -1.20
N VAL A 279 -6.48 1.71 -1.81
CA VAL A 279 -7.80 1.81 -1.17
C VAL A 279 -8.37 0.44 -0.84
N MET A 280 -8.28 -0.53 -1.78
CA MET A 280 -8.73 -1.90 -1.52
C MET A 280 -7.93 -2.56 -0.40
N HIS A 281 -6.62 -2.30 -0.36
CA HIS A 281 -5.78 -2.76 0.74
C HIS A 281 -6.24 -2.18 2.09
N LEU A 282 -6.49 -0.86 2.18
CA LEU A 282 -6.97 -0.20 3.40
C LEU A 282 -8.33 -0.74 3.85
N ILE A 283 -9.28 -0.88 2.93
CA ILE A 283 -10.60 -1.45 3.23
C ILE A 283 -10.46 -2.85 3.85
N ASN A 284 -9.61 -3.69 3.27
CA ASN A 284 -9.42 -5.06 3.74
C ASN A 284 -8.66 -5.12 5.08
N THR A 285 -7.61 -4.32 5.24
CA THR A 285 -6.76 -4.31 6.44
C THR A 285 -7.53 -3.79 7.66
N PHE A 286 -8.23 -2.68 7.51
CA PHE A 286 -8.95 -2.03 8.60
C PHE A 286 -10.43 -2.43 8.69
N LYS A 287 -10.93 -3.33 7.80
CA LYS A 287 -12.32 -3.80 7.78
C LYS A 287 -13.32 -2.64 7.69
N LEU A 288 -13.06 -1.70 6.80
CA LEU A 288 -13.84 -0.48 6.69
C LEU A 288 -15.19 -0.73 6.00
N PHE A 289 -16.28 -0.29 6.64
CA PHE A 289 -17.64 -0.36 6.09
C PHE A 289 -18.22 1.03 5.83
N TYR A 290 -17.82 2.02 6.60
CA TYR A 290 -18.30 3.38 6.51
C TYR A 290 -17.11 4.34 6.50
N PHE A 291 -16.83 4.95 5.36
CA PHE A 291 -15.67 5.82 5.17
C PHE A 291 -15.94 6.88 4.10
N GLU A 292 -15.11 7.89 4.09
CA GLU A 292 -14.96 8.84 2.98
C GLU A 292 -13.52 8.82 2.49
N LEU A 293 -13.34 9.17 1.23
CA LEU A 293 -12.07 9.08 0.56
C LEU A 293 -11.63 10.46 0.07
N HIS A 294 -10.49 10.91 0.54
CA HIS A 294 -9.82 12.14 0.14
C HIS A 294 -8.57 11.81 -0.66
N ILE A 295 -8.53 12.23 -1.92
CA ILE A 295 -7.43 11.95 -2.87
C ILE A 295 -6.69 13.24 -3.15
N TYR A 296 -5.35 13.20 -3.01
CA TYR A 296 -4.45 14.33 -3.23
C TYR A 296 -3.43 13.97 -4.33
N PRO A 297 -3.85 14.02 -5.60
CA PRO A 297 -2.98 13.68 -6.71
C PRO A 297 -2.05 14.85 -7.07
N ASP A 298 -0.92 14.52 -7.69
CA ASP A 298 -0.08 15.50 -8.34
C ASP A 298 -0.84 16.20 -9.50
N ASN A 299 -0.49 17.45 -9.79
CA ASN A 299 -1.16 18.24 -10.84
C ASN A 299 -0.58 18.00 -12.24
N ASP A 300 0.46 17.20 -12.36
CA ASP A 300 1.28 17.15 -13.58
C ASP A 300 0.86 16.09 -14.60
N ASP A 301 -0.19 15.27 -14.35
CA ASP A 301 -0.34 14.09 -15.18
C ASP A 301 -1.76 13.74 -15.64
N ALA A 302 -1.89 13.51 -16.95
CA ALA A 302 -3.04 12.83 -17.54
C ALA A 302 -3.22 11.40 -16.93
N GLY A 303 -2.15 10.79 -16.45
CA GLY A 303 -2.15 9.52 -15.75
C GLY A 303 -2.90 9.56 -14.42
N SER A 304 -2.70 10.62 -13.61
CA SER A 304 -3.43 10.83 -12.35
C SER A 304 -4.94 10.90 -12.58
N LYS A 305 -5.37 11.59 -13.62
CA LYS A 305 -6.81 11.68 -13.97
C LYS A 305 -7.41 10.30 -14.28
N TYR A 306 -6.73 9.49 -15.09
CA TYR A 306 -7.19 8.14 -15.41
C TYR A 306 -7.25 7.24 -14.17
N MET A 307 -6.24 7.31 -13.30
CA MET A 307 -6.20 6.52 -12.06
C MET A 307 -7.32 6.91 -11.10
N ILE A 308 -7.67 8.20 -11.02
CA ILE A 308 -8.80 8.69 -10.21
C ILE A 308 -10.13 8.19 -10.80
N GLU A 309 -10.32 8.28 -12.10
CA GLU A 309 -11.55 7.79 -12.77
C GLU A 309 -11.73 6.29 -12.55
N ASP A 310 -10.66 5.49 -12.65
CA ASP A 310 -10.72 4.04 -12.38
C ASP A 310 -11.05 3.76 -10.92
N LEU A 311 -10.44 4.49 -9.99
CA LEU A 311 -10.76 4.39 -8.57
C LEU A 311 -12.22 4.75 -8.30
N VAL A 312 -12.68 5.90 -8.80
CA VAL A 312 -14.07 6.36 -8.65
C VAL A 312 -15.04 5.28 -9.15
N LYS A 313 -14.83 4.74 -10.33
CA LYS A 313 -15.65 3.63 -10.88
C LYS A 313 -15.62 2.39 -9.97
N SER A 314 -14.45 2.03 -9.45
CA SER A 314 -14.30 0.84 -8.62
C SER A 314 -14.95 0.97 -7.23
N MET A 315 -15.15 2.20 -6.74
CA MET A 315 -15.78 2.48 -5.44
C MET A 315 -17.31 2.52 -5.50
N SER A 316 -17.91 2.45 -6.68
CA SER A 316 -19.37 2.45 -6.88
C SER A 316 -20.13 1.49 -5.92
N PRO A 317 -19.70 0.23 -5.70
CA PRO A 317 -20.38 -0.68 -4.79
C PRO A 317 -20.39 -0.26 -3.33
N TYR A 318 -19.44 0.59 -2.91
CA TYR A 318 -19.27 0.99 -1.52
C TYR A 318 -20.06 2.23 -1.12
N ARG A 319 -20.63 2.97 -2.08
CA ARG A 319 -21.43 4.19 -1.88
C ARG A 319 -20.71 5.25 -1.03
N VAL A 320 -19.43 5.43 -1.25
CA VAL A 320 -18.59 6.38 -0.50
C VAL A 320 -18.52 7.73 -1.19
N PHE A 321 -18.38 8.80 -0.41
CA PHE A 321 -18.03 10.10 -0.96
C PHE A 321 -16.54 10.13 -1.27
N ILE A 322 -16.21 10.67 -2.45
CA ILE A 322 -14.84 10.83 -2.90
C ILE A 322 -14.59 12.31 -3.14
N TYR A 323 -13.58 12.83 -2.48
CA TYR A 323 -13.12 14.21 -2.58
C TYR A 323 -11.74 14.22 -3.23
N GLU A 324 -11.63 14.86 -4.38
CA GLU A 324 -10.36 15.10 -5.04
C GLU A 324 -9.86 16.50 -4.67
N HIS A 325 -8.69 16.55 -4.09
CA HIS A 325 -8.04 17.78 -3.64
C HIS A 325 -6.90 18.14 -4.59
N ARG A 326 -6.87 19.37 -5.08
CA ARG A 326 -5.81 19.87 -5.94
C ARG A 326 -5.12 21.05 -5.26
N ASN A 327 -3.79 21.03 -5.24
CA ASN A 327 -3.03 22.22 -4.83
C ASN A 327 -2.90 23.16 -6.05
N ILE A 328 -3.70 24.23 -6.05
CA ILE A 328 -3.71 25.22 -7.13
C ILE A 328 -2.79 26.41 -6.86
N PHE A 329 -1.86 26.29 -5.90
CA PHE A 329 -0.86 27.32 -5.65
C PHE A 329 0.09 27.43 -6.87
N PRO A 330 0.38 28.65 -7.37
CA PRO A 330 1.21 28.83 -8.56
C PRO A 330 2.61 28.22 -8.40
N GLY A 331 2.99 27.34 -9.33
CA GLY A 331 4.30 26.68 -9.34
C GLY A 331 4.40 25.41 -8.51
N GLU A 332 3.35 25.05 -7.73
CA GLU A 332 3.32 23.81 -7.00
C GLU A 332 2.53 22.73 -7.74
N LYS A 333 3.01 21.52 -7.68
CA LYS A 333 2.38 20.38 -8.33
C LYS A 333 1.80 19.35 -7.35
N ASP A 334 2.28 19.35 -6.11
CA ASP A 334 1.93 18.40 -5.08
C ASP A 334 1.63 19.08 -3.74
N PHE A 335 1.33 18.31 -2.72
CA PHE A 335 1.05 18.77 -1.36
C PHE A 335 2.26 18.68 -0.42
N GLY A 336 3.39 18.14 -0.87
CA GLY A 336 4.60 17.95 -0.07
C GLY A 336 5.41 19.23 0.14
N VAL A 337 4.72 20.34 0.46
CA VAL A 337 5.22 21.71 0.59
C VAL A 337 4.70 22.37 1.86
N PRO A 338 5.27 23.52 2.30
CA PRO A 338 4.76 24.27 3.44
C PRO A 338 3.32 24.77 3.25
N LEU A 339 2.60 24.92 4.36
CA LEU A 339 1.18 25.35 4.36
C LEU A 339 0.93 26.64 3.56
N ASN A 340 1.85 27.62 3.64
CA ASN A 340 1.72 28.89 2.92
C ASN A 340 1.89 28.75 1.39
N ARG A 341 2.25 27.56 0.90
CA ARG A 341 2.35 27.18 -0.52
C ARG A 341 1.27 26.17 -0.91
N ILE A 342 0.22 26.03 -0.10
CA ILE A 342 -0.94 25.19 -0.39
C ILE A 342 -2.15 26.10 -0.59
N ASN A 343 -2.77 25.97 -1.77
CA ASN A 343 -4.08 26.56 -2.07
C ASN A 343 -4.98 25.42 -2.55
N GLU A 344 -5.81 24.91 -1.64
CA GLU A 344 -6.59 23.69 -1.86
C GLU A 344 -7.87 23.97 -2.63
N LYS A 345 -8.07 23.28 -3.74
CA LYS A 345 -9.33 23.20 -4.48
C LYS A 345 -9.90 21.80 -4.33
N VAL A 346 -11.16 21.69 -3.91
CA VAL A 346 -11.84 20.42 -3.70
C VAL A 346 -12.87 20.15 -4.80
N ILE A 347 -12.84 18.96 -5.38
CA ILE A 347 -13.79 18.46 -6.37
C ILE A 347 -14.49 17.25 -5.75
N THR A 348 -15.81 17.28 -5.65
CA THR A 348 -16.59 16.17 -5.10
C THR A 348 -17.09 15.28 -6.23
N HIS A 349 -16.74 14.01 -6.17
CA HIS A 349 -17.26 12.99 -7.07
C HIS A 349 -18.49 12.35 -6.40
N ARG A 350 -19.67 12.57 -7.00
CA ARG A 350 -20.92 11.94 -6.56
C ARG A 350 -21.32 10.87 -7.56
N TRP A 351 -21.82 9.74 -7.06
CA TRP A 351 -22.45 8.73 -7.90
C TRP A 351 -23.76 9.29 -8.43
N LEU A 352 -23.87 9.44 -9.73
CA LEU A 352 -25.16 9.57 -10.41
C LEU A 352 -25.72 8.14 -10.51
N TYR A 353 -26.83 7.90 -9.84
CA TYR A 353 -27.62 6.67 -9.97
C TYR A 353 -28.21 6.56 -11.36
#